data_a80d2b751b6ec9783b69a0c80ecfa0f9
#
_entry.id   a80d2b751b6ec9783b69a0c80ecfa0f9
#
_cell.length_a   1.000
_cell.length_b   1.000
_cell.length_c   1.000
_cell.angle_alpha   90.00
_cell.angle_beta   90.00
_cell.angle_gamma   90.00
#
_symmetry.space_group_name_H-M   'P 1'
#
loop_
_entity.id
_entity.type
_entity.pdbx_description
1 polymer ?
#
loop_
_entity_poly.entity_id
_entity_poly.type
_entity_poly.pdbx_seq_one_letter_code
_entity_poly.pdbx_strand_id
1 'polypeptide(L)'
;YKNKKIGGILVESVNSDGKFFVVIGVGINLKLDALETHWGDLNLTINEKERLKFIKFVFKRLSKINEDNFLSDWKERWEKKCFHMNQEILILPDEKKAVFLCIDTSGRMIVQLDGEKRAFSSSEVKIRNAY
;
A
#
# COMPACT_ATOMS: atom_id res chain seq x y z
N TYR A 1 -0.72 -11.43 2.47
CA TYR A 1 -0.64 -12.63 3.31
C TYR A 1 -0.89 -13.87 2.47
N LYS A 2 0.03 -14.87 2.51
CA LYS A 2 -0.07 -16.08 1.66
C LYS A 2 -0.27 -15.75 0.16
N ASN A 3 0.47 -14.78 -0.34
CA ASN A 3 0.41 -14.26 -1.72
C ASN A 3 -0.97 -13.72 -2.16
N LYS A 4 -1.84 -13.39 -1.21
CA LYS A 4 -3.14 -12.77 -1.47
C LYS A 4 -3.25 -11.41 -0.77
N LYS A 5 -3.98 -10.51 -1.41
CA LYS A 5 -4.26 -9.18 -0.86
C LYS A 5 -5.32 -9.29 0.24
N ILE A 6 -4.95 -8.97 1.48
CA ILE A 6 -5.86 -9.01 2.63
C ILE A 6 -6.41 -7.66 3.03
N GLY A 7 -6.03 -6.59 2.34
CA GLY A 7 -6.50 -5.26 2.68
C GLY A 7 -5.88 -4.18 1.81
N GLY A 8 -6.19 -2.93 2.12
CA GLY A 8 -5.66 -1.77 1.41
C GLY A 8 -5.63 -0.54 2.28
N ILE A 9 -4.80 0.42 1.87
CA ILE A 9 -4.73 1.76 2.45
C ILE A 9 -5.03 2.74 1.33
N LEU A 10 -5.96 3.66 1.56
CA LEU A 10 -6.26 4.78 0.69
C LEU A 10 -5.88 6.05 1.41
N VAL A 11 -5.10 6.90 0.74
CA VAL A 11 -4.73 8.22 1.26
C VAL A 11 -5.22 9.26 0.28
N GLU A 12 -6.04 10.17 0.77
CA GLU A 12 -6.60 11.28 0.00
C GLU A 12 -6.25 12.60 0.67
N SER A 13 -6.00 13.62 -0.13
CA SER A 13 -5.74 14.97 0.36
C SER A 13 -6.85 15.91 -0.10
N VAL A 14 -7.33 16.73 0.82
CA VAL A 14 -8.38 17.73 0.57
C VAL A 14 -7.89 19.09 1.03
N ASN A 15 -8.03 20.09 0.18
CA ASN A 15 -7.82 21.48 0.55
C ASN A 15 -9.18 22.15 0.70
N SER A 16 -9.50 22.64 1.90
CA SER A 16 -10.73 23.37 2.19
C SER A 16 -10.41 24.58 3.06
N ASP A 17 -10.85 25.74 2.65
CA ASP A 17 -10.68 27.03 3.35
C ASP A 17 -9.20 27.35 3.72
N GLY A 18 -8.29 27.03 2.80
CA GLY A 18 -6.84 27.21 2.99
C GLY A 18 -6.20 26.24 3.98
N LYS A 19 -6.94 25.23 4.44
CA LYS A 19 -6.42 24.15 5.29
C LYS A 19 -6.26 22.87 4.49
N PHE A 20 -5.14 22.22 4.71
CA PHE A 20 -4.82 20.94 4.09
C PHE A 20 -5.19 19.79 5.04
N PHE A 21 -6.04 18.89 4.57
CA PHE A 21 -6.45 17.71 5.30
C PHE A 21 -5.96 16.46 4.58
N VAL A 22 -5.57 15.45 5.35
CA VAL A 22 -5.26 14.11 4.84
C VAL A 22 -6.26 13.14 5.44
N VAL A 23 -6.95 12.40 4.57
CA VAL A 23 -7.86 11.32 4.96
C VAL A 23 -7.17 9.99 4.67
N ILE A 24 -7.06 9.13 5.68
CA ILE A 24 -6.43 7.82 5.57
C ILE A 24 -7.49 6.76 5.85
N GLY A 25 -7.87 6.03 4.79
CA GLY A 25 -8.73 4.86 4.89
C GLY A 25 -7.90 3.59 5.02
N VAL A 26 -8.22 2.73 5.98
CA VAL A 26 -7.57 1.43 6.17
C VAL A 26 -8.62 0.34 6.15
N GLY A 27 -8.56 -0.56 5.16
CA GLY A 27 -9.44 -1.71 5.05
C GLY A 27 -8.67 -3.02 5.22
N ILE A 28 -9.21 -3.96 6.00
CA ILE A 28 -8.64 -5.29 6.20
C ILE A 28 -9.75 -6.33 6.06
N ASN A 29 -9.53 -7.34 5.23
CA ASN A 29 -10.42 -8.47 5.09
C ASN A 29 -10.23 -9.43 6.27
N LEU A 30 -11.16 -9.43 7.19
CA LEU A 30 -11.10 -10.33 8.35
C LEU A 30 -11.54 -11.74 7.98
N LYS A 31 -12.69 -11.85 7.31
CA LYS A 31 -13.27 -13.08 6.78
C LYS A 31 -14.12 -12.74 5.56
N LEU A 32 -13.92 -13.47 4.48
CA LEU A 32 -14.69 -13.35 3.24
C LEU A 32 -15.59 -14.58 3.08
N ASP A 33 -16.81 -14.38 2.63
CA ASP A 33 -17.76 -15.46 2.37
C ASP A 33 -17.39 -16.26 1.12
N ALA A 34 -16.82 -15.57 0.10
CA ALA A 34 -16.25 -16.17 -1.09
C ALA A 34 -14.88 -15.58 -1.37
N LEU A 35 -13.90 -16.44 -1.64
CA LEU A 35 -12.54 -16.02 -1.98
C LEU A 35 -12.41 -15.95 -3.49
N GLU A 36 -12.33 -14.73 -4.02
CA GLU A 36 -11.83 -14.52 -5.36
C GLU A 36 -10.33 -14.82 -5.44
N THR A 37 -9.82 -15.08 -6.64
CA THR A 37 -8.43 -15.52 -6.85
C THR A 37 -7.38 -14.56 -6.29
N HIS A 38 -7.67 -13.24 -6.31
CA HIS A 38 -6.72 -12.19 -5.91
C HIS A 38 -6.91 -11.68 -4.47
N TRP A 39 -8.02 -12.02 -3.83
CA TRP A 39 -8.34 -11.58 -2.48
C TRP A 39 -8.08 -12.69 -1.48
N GLY A 40 -7.63 -12.30 -0.32
CA GLY A 40 -7.49 -13.16 0.84
C GLY A 40 -8.03 -12.48 2.07
N ASP A 41 -8.13 -13.24 3.13
CA ASP A 41 -8.53 -12.75 4.44
C ASP A 41 -7.61 -13.32 5.53
N LEU A 42 -7.82 -12.90 6.75
CA LEU A 42 -7.12 -13.41 7.92
C LEU A 42 -7.80 -14.63 8.53
N ASN A 43 -8.96 -15.02 8.00
CA ASN A 43 -9.86 -16.04 8.58
C ASN A 43 -10.14 -15.79 10.07
N LEU A 44 -10.40 -14.53 10.41
CA LEU A 44 -10.66 -14.09 11.78
C LEU A 44 -12.08 -13.57 11.92
N THR A 45 -12.70 -13.95 13.02
CA THR A 45 -13.90 -13.29 13.52
C THR A 45 -13.50 -12.53 14.80
N ILE A 46 -13.71 -11.22 14.79
CA ILE A 46 -13.39 -10.36 15.93
C ILE A 46 -14.66 -9.74 16.50
N ASN A 47 -14.70 -9.60 17.81
CA ASN A 47 -15.77 -8.88 18.50
C ASN A 47 -15.50 -7.35 18.50
N GLU A 48 -16.48 -6.58 18.95
CA GLU A 48 -16.37 -5.12 18.96
C GLU A 48 -15.21 -4.62 19.83
N LYS A 49 -14.93 -5.25 20.97
CA LYS A 49 -13.83 -4.88 21.86
C LYS A 49 -12.46 -5.08 21.17
N GLU A 50 -12.30 -6.15 20.43
CA GLU A 50 -11.08 -6.43 19.65
C GLU A 50 -10.94 -5.45 18.50
N ARG A 51 -12.04 -5.14 17.81
CA ARG A 51 -12.06 -4.11 16.76
C ARG A 51 -11.61 -2.75 17.30
N LEU A 52 -12.12 -2.33 18.45
CA LEU A 52 -11.72 -1.08 19.08
C LEU A 52 -10.25 -1.07 19.50
N LYS A 53 -9.72 -2.19 20.00
CA LYS A 53 -8.29 -2.32 20.31
C LYS A 53 -7.44 -2.14 19.06
N PHE A 54 -7.83 -2.74 17.94
CA PHE A 54 -7.14 -2.61 16.68
C PHE A 54 -7.16 -1.15 16.17
N ILE A 55 -8.32 -0.48 16.19
CA ILE A 55 -8.45 0.92 15.80
C ILE A 55 -7.53 1.81 16.65
N LYS A 56 -7.55 1.64 17.97
CA LYS A 56 -6.65 2.38 18.89
C LYS A 56 -5.16 2.12 18.58
N PHE A 57 -4.80 0.91 18.23
CA PHE A 57 -3.43 0.56 17.86
C PHE A 57 -3.01 1.29 16.57
N VAL A 58 -3.84 1.28 15.53
CA VAL A 58 -3.58 1.99 14.27
C VAL A 58 -3.46 3.48 14.52
N PHE A 59 -4.41 4.07 15.26
CA PHE A 59 -4.39 5.50 15.59
C PHE A 59 -3.13 5.91 16.35
N LYS A 60 -2.72 5.12 17.35
CA LYS A 60 -1.47 5.34 18.09
C LYS A 60 -0.22 5.27 17.19
N ARG A 61 -0.24 4.48 16.12
CA ARG A 61 0.86 4.42 15.14
C ARG A 61 0.87 5.63 14.23
N LEU A 62 -0.31 6.05 13.76
CA LEU A 62 -0.45 7.22 12.90
C LEU A 62 -0.07 8.52 13.63
N SER A 63 -0.41 8.65 14.92
CA SER A 63 -0.06 9.84 15.72
C SER A 63 1.45 10.05 15.88
N LYS A 64 2.26 9.01 15.65
CA LYS A 64 3.72 9.06 15.73
C LYS A 64 4.41 9.50 14.44
N ILE A 65 3.67 9.68 13.35
CA ILE A 65 4.24 10.05 12.04
C ILE A 65 4.98 11.40 12.09
N ASN A 66 4.57 12.30 12.98
CA ASN A 66 5.18 13.63 13.15
C ASN A 66 6.38 13.63 14.11
N GLU A 67 6.79 12.48 14.66
CA GLU A 67 8.01 12.39 15.46
C GLU A 67 9.23 12.46 14.52
N ASP A 68 10.21 13.32 14.81
CA ASP A 68 11.33 13.68 13.93
C ASP A 68 12.12 12.49 13.39
N ASN A 69 12.19 11.40 14.12
CA ASN A 69 12.91 10.18 13.70
C ASN A 69 12.04 9.14 12.98
N PHE A 70 10.72 9.36 12.87
CA PHE A 70 9.83 8.35 12.29
C PHE A 70 10.01 8.21 10.78
N LEU A 71 10.36 9.29 10.10
CA LEU A 71 10.49 9.35 8.64
C LEU A 71 11.93 9.18 8.13
N SER A 72 12.94 9.12 9.00
CA SER A 72 14.35 9.13 8.58
C SER A 72 14.72 7.95 7.68
N ASP A 73 14.15 6.78 7.91
CA ASP A 73 14.46 5.53 7.20
C ASP A 73 13.22 4.88 6.54
N TRP A 74 12.14 5.69 6.33
CA TRP A 74 10.86 5.17 5.84
C TRP A 74 10.98 4.39 4.54
N LYS A 75 11.79 4.88 3.59
CA LYS A 75 12.00 4.25 2.29
C LYS A 75 12.60 2.85 2.44
N GLU A 76 13.69 2.73 3.21
CA GLU A 76 14.36 1.45 3.45
C GLU A 76 13.42 0.44 4.16
N ARG A 77 12.68 0.90 5.17
CA ARG A 77 11.69 0.07 5.87
C ARG A 77 10.56 -0.39 4.96
N TRP A 78 10.13 0.47 4.03
CA TRP A 78 9.09 0.15 3.06
C TRP A 78 9.60 -0.88 2.06
N GLU A 79 10.78 -0.63 1.46
CA GLU A 79 11.39 -1.52 0.45
C GLU A 79 11.66 -2.93 1.01
N LYS A 80 12.12 -3.03 2.25
CA LYS A 80 12.32 -4.33 2.95
C LYS A 80 11.03 -5.16 3.07
N LYS A 81 9.86 -4.53 3.02
CA LYS A 81 8.55 -5.19 3.13
C LYS A 81 7.81 -5.27 1.82
N CYS A 82 8.31 -4.64 0.79
CA CYS A 82 7.67 -4.63 -0.52
C CYS A 82 7.83 -5.98 -1.20
N PHE A 83 6.69 -6.64 -1.45
CA PHE A 83 6.64 -7.93 -2.12
C PHE A 83 7.11 -7.86 -3.58
N HIS A 84 6.94 -6.71 -4.22
CA HIS A 84 7.24 -6.54 -5.65
C HIS A 84 8.71 -6.20 -5.95
N MET A 85 9.56 -6.00 -4.94
CA MET A 85 10.97 -5.65 -5.17
C MET A 85 11.67 -6.67 -6.08
N ASN A 86 12.20 -6.20 -7.20
CA ASN A 86 12.86 -6.99 -8.24
C ASN A 86 11.99 -8.09 -8.87
N GLN A 87 10.65 -7.95 -8.79
CA GLN A 87 9.70 -8.86 -9.40
C GLN A 87 9.12 -8.27 -10.69
N GLU A 88 8.72 -9.16 -11.60
CA GLU A 88 7.94 -8.77 -12.77
C GLU A 88 6.51 -8.41 -12.34
N ILE A 89 6.04 -7.28 -12.82
CA ILE A 89 4.70 -6.76 -12.59
C ILE A 89 4.02 -6.41 -13.92
N LEU A 90 2.69 -6.36 -13.90
CA LEU A 90 1.87 -5.82 -14.98
C LEU A 90 1.43 -4.41 -14.62
N ILE A 91 1.67 -3.46 -15.51
CA ILE A 91 1.18 -2.08 -15.39
C ILE A 91 -0.14 -1.97 -16.16
N LEU A 92 -1.20 -1.60 -15.44
CA LEU A 92 -2.55 -1.49 -15.99
C LEU A 92 -2.83 -0.05 -16.47
N PRO A 93 -3.73 0.12 -17.46
CA PRO A 93 -4.62 -0.88 -18.05
C PRO A 93 -3.95 -1.72 -19.17
N ASP A 94 -2.82 -1.29 -19.71
CA ASP A 94 -2.23 -1.88 -20.93
C ASP A 94 -1.55 -3.25 -20.71
N GLU A 95 -1.52 -3.73 -19.48
CA GLU A 95 -0.87 -4.99 -19.07
C GLU A 95 0.62 -5.09 -19.49
N LYS A 96 1.31 -3.93 -19.53
CA LYS A 96 2.73 -3.90 -19.88
C LYS A 96 3.56 -4.54 -18.78
N LYS A 97 4.41 -5.48 -19.18
CA LYS A 97 5.37 -6.12 -18.29
C LYS A 97 6.51 -5.18 -17.94
N ALA A 98 6.80 -5.05 -16.68
CA ALA A 98 7.90 -4.26 -16.16
C ALA A 98 8.52 -4.92 -14.93
N VAL A 99 9.76 -4.60 -14.60
CA VAL A 99 10.38 -5.04 -13.34
C VAL A 99 10.31 -3.90 -12.34
N PHE A 100 9.73 -4.16 -11.18
CA PHE A 100 9.69 -3.22 -10.06
C PHE A 100 11.09 -3.10 -9.44
N LEU A 101 11.70 -1.92 -9.48
CA LEU A 101 13.06 -1.73 -9.00
C LEU A 101 13.12 -1.19 -7.56
N CYS A 102 12.44 -0.09 -7.30
CA CYS A 102 12.45 0.60 -6.01
C CYS A 102 11.34 1.68 -5.97
N ILE A 103 11.31 2.45 -4.89
CA ILE A 103 10.60 3.73 -4.85
C ILE A 103 11.60 4.88 -4.75
N ASP A 104 11.24 6.06 -5.24
CA ASP A 104 12.06 7.27 -5.05
C ASP A 104 11.73 7.97 -3.71
N THR A 105 12.40 9.09 -3.44
CA THR A 105 12.21 9.88 -2.22
C THR A 105 10.83 10.53 -2.11
N SER A 106 10.11 10.63 -3.24
CA SER A 106 8.72 11.13 -3.30
C SER A 106 7.67 10.01 -3.20
N GLY A 107 8.10 8.75 -3.05
CA GLY A 107 7.22 7.58 -2.99
C GLY A 107 6.73 7.10 -4.36
N ARG A 108 7.28 7.60 -5.47
CA ARG A 108 6.93 7.11 -6.81
C ARG A 108 7.60 5.77 -7.08
N MET A 109 6.89 4.89 -7.73
CA MET A 109 7.39 3.59 -8.18
C MET A 109 8.39 3.77 -9.33
N ILE A 110 9.56 3.18 -9.22
CA ILE A 110 10.57 3.10 -10.28
C ILE A 110 10.56 1.70 -10.85
N VAL A 111 10.38 1.61 -12.16
CA VAL A 111 10.37 0.34 -12.89
C VAL A 111 11.34 0.35 -14.06
N GLN A 112 11.78 -0.84 -14.46
CA GLN A 112 12.41 -1.09 -15.75
C GLN A 112 11.32 -1.52 -16.74
N LEU A 113 11.04 -0.67 -17.72
CA LEU A 113 10.04 -0.89 -18.78
C LEU A 113 10.69 -0.63 -20.14
N ASP A 114 10.63 -1.60 -21.04
CA ASP A 114 11.18 -1.49 -22.41
C ASP A 114 12.66 -1.07 -22.44
N GLY A 115 13.47 -1.55 -21.47
CA GLY A 115 14.89 -1.21 -21.36
C GLY A 115 15.18 0.12 -20.67
N GLU A 116 14.17 0.90 -20.31
CA GLU A 116 14.33 2.22 -19.67
C GLU A 116 13.78 2.23 -18.24
N LYS A 117 14.37 3.08 -17.39
CA LYS A 117 13.82 3.36 -16.06
C LYS A 117 12.73 4.42 -16.16
N ARG A 118 11.54 4.10 -15.63
CA ARG A 118 10.39 5.02 -15.58
C ARG A 118 9.87 5.15 -14.16
N ALA A 119 9.39 6.35 -13.82
CA ALA A 119 8.79 6.66 -12.53
C ALA A 119 7.27 6.88 -12.70
N PHE A 120 6.48 6.24 -11.82
CA PHE A 120 5.03 6.39 -11.80
C PHE A 120 4.54 6.71 -10.39
N SER A 121 3.59 7.63 -10.26
CA SER A 121 2.85 7.84 -9.02
C SER A 121 1.70 6.84 -8.87
N SER A 122 1.22 6.64 -7.65
CA SER A 122 0.12 5.70 -7.37
C SER A 122 -1.21 6.10 -8.03
N SER A 123 -1.36 7.37 -8.42
CA SER A 123 -2.54 7.88 -9.14
C SER A 123 -2.48 7.62 -10.65
N GLU A 124 -1.31 7.37 -11.20
CA GLU A 124 -1.12 7.23 -12.66
C GLU A 124 -1.32 5.79 -13.12
N VAL A 125 -0.96 4.83 -12.30
CA VAL A 125 -1.00 3.41 -12.69
C VAL A 125 -1.51 2.51 -11.58
N LYS A 126 -2.07 1.39 -11.98
CA LYS A 126 -2.33 0.23 -11.11
C LYS A 126 -1.37 -0.90 -11.50
N ILE A 127 -0.93 -1.67 -10.54
CA ILE A 127 -0.05 -2.82 -10.78
C ILE A 127 -0.70 -4.11 -10.33
N ARG A 128 -0.33 -5.20 -10.99
CA ARG A 128 -0.62 -6.58 -10.58
C ARG A 128 0.66 -7.41 -10.64
N ASN A 129 0.67 -8.55 -9.97
CA ASN A 129 1.71 -9.56 -10.17
C ASN A 129 1.59 -10.10 -11.61
N ALA A 130 2.72 -10.41 -12.25
CA ALA A 130 2.76 -11.00 -13.57
C ALA A 130 2.63 -12.54 -13.55
N TYR A 131 2.48 -13.14 -12.35
CA TYR A 131 2.42 -14.60 -12.12
C TYR A 131 1.25 -14.97 -11.20
#